data_4a396332f62a53da5050af251d31d985
#
_entry.id   4a396332f62a53da5050af251d31d985
#
_cell.length_a   1.000
_cell.length_b   1.000
_cell.length_c   1.000
_cell.angle_alpha   90.00
_cell.angle_beta   90.00
_cell.angle_gamma   90.00
#
_symmetry.space_group_name_H-M   'P 1'
#
loop_
_entity.id
_entity.type
_entity.pdbx_description
1 polymer ?
#
loop_
_entity_poly.entity_id
_entity_poly.type
_entity_poly.pdbx_seq_one_letter_code
_entity_poly.pdbx_strand_id
1 'polypeptide(L)'
;MGTGPALDRRTLLLGAAAWPLTACRRENDPSLQGGWVGAAHERGHRLREPVPAAVRPVQRRAAVVIVGAGIAGLAAAREFTRQGVDDVQLLELEDQPGGNSRAHRMDGMACPLGAHYLPQPGEAAHEVLDWLHEVGLLRHEAGRRVADERHLCHSPQERLFFDGAWHDGLLPPADPGSATMAAYKRFAQLVAAAPAFAIPTHRAGWSAAHAELDGQTFAAWLDRHGLQDPALRWYLDYCCRDDYGAGLDSVSAWAGLHYFASRHGFHAPGDAESEREPVFTWPEGNAWLTERLATPMRERLHTGRVVQRVREQRDGV
;
A
#
# COMPACT_ATOMS: atom_id res chain seq x y z
N MET A 1 36.94 -47.23 60.08
CA MET A 1 36.84 -45.80 60.04
C MET A 1 37.39 -45.33 58.68
N GLY A 2 36.52 -45.10 57.71
CA GLY A 2 36.86 -44.72 56.35
C GLY A 2 36.74 -43.19 56.24
N THR A 3 37.88 -42.55 55.99
CA THR A 3 37.89 -41.08 55.66
C THR A 3 37.42 -40.87 54.21
N GLY A 4 36.27 -40.23 54.06
CA GLY A 4 35.78 -39.77 52.75
C GLY A 4 36.71 -38.70 52.11
N PRO A 5 36.74 -38.60 50.81
CA PRO A 5 37.62 -37.63 50.12
C PRO A 5 37.17 -36.20 50.45
N ALA A 6 38.11 -35.40 50.99
CA ALA A 6 37.94 -33.98 51.23
C ALA A 6 37.84 -33.25 49.88
N LEU A 7 36.73 -32.58 49.64
CA LEU A 7 36.56 -31.69 48.49
C LEU A 7 37.50 -30.47 48.60
N ASP A 8 38.45 -30.39 47.70
CA ASP A 8 39.43 -29.30 47.64
C ASP A 8 38.73 -28.03 47.04
N ARG A 9 39.18 -26.83 47.49
CA ARG A 9 38.66 -25.53 47.07
C ARG A 9 38.68 -25.35 45.52
N ARG A 10 39.64 -25.98 44.83
CA ARG A 10 39.74 -25.90 43.36
C ARG A 10 38.60 -26.67 42.68
N THR A 11 38.25 -27.84 43.22
CA THR A 11 37.14 -28.66 42.70
C THR A 11 35.79 -27.96 42.91
N LEU A 12 35.63 -27.21 44.01
CA LEU A 12 34.45 -26.42 44.30
C LEU A 12 34.31 -25.19 43.38
N LEU A 13 35.45 -24.52 43.08
CA LEU A 13 35.47 -23.38 42.16
C LEU A 13 35.27 -23.79 40.69
N LEU A 14 35.75 -24.95 40.27
CA LEU A 14 35.51 -25.49 38.93
C LEU A 14 34.05 -25.98 38.77
N GLY A 15 33.45 -26.52 39.82
CA GLY A 15 32.03 -26.86 39.80
C GLY A 15 31.11 -25.64 39.75
N ALA A 16 31.47 -24.55 40.45
CA ALA A 16 30.72 -23.30 40.44
C ALA A 16 30.87 -22.50 39.12
N ALA A 17 32.03 -22.62 38.42
CA ALA A 17 32.24 -21.98 37.12
C ALA A 17 31.54 -22.71 35.94
N ALA A 18 31.20 -24.00 36.10
CA ALA A 18 30.51 -24.78 35.07
C ALA A 18 28.98 -24.61 35.11
N TRP A 19 28.41 -24.11 36.21
CA TRP A 19 26.95 -23.96 36.37
C TRP A 19 26.32 -22.87 35.48
N PRO A 20 26.94 -21.73 35.21
CA PRO A 20 26.30 -20.75 34.30
C PRO A 20 26.35 -21.14 32.83
N LEU A 21 27.17 -22.11 32.40
CA LEU A 21 27.24 -22.55 31.01
C LEU A 21 26.11 -23.50 30.59
N THR A 22 25.42 -24.10 31.55
CA THR A 22 24.24 -24.97 31.28
C THR A 22 22.91 -24.23 31.40
N ALA A 23 22.90 -23.03 32.00
CA ALA A 23 21.69 -22.23 32.19
C ALA A 23 21.26 -21.45 30.95
N CYS A 24 22.02 -21.42 29.87
CA CYS A 24 21.70 -20.77 28.61
C CYS A 24 21.23 -21.73 27.51
N ARG A 25 20.87 -22.96 27.82
CA ARG A 25 19.99 -23.72 26.93
C ARG A 25 18.62 -23.12 27.05
N ARG A 26 18.26 -22.21 26.16
CA ARG A 26 16.89 -21.92 25.81
C ARG A 26 16.22 -23.21 25.30
N GLU A 27 15.75 -24.04 26.21
CA GLU A 27 14.68 -24.98 25.91
C GLU A 27 13.45 -24.13 25.65
N ASN A 28 12.90 -24.24 24.50
CA ASN A 28 11.80 -23.50 23.90
C ASN A 28 12.22 -22.18 23.22
N ASP A 29 12.98 -22.33 22.14
CA ASP A 29 12.76 -21.41 21.02
C ASP A 29 11.38 -21.78 20.48
N PRO A 30 10.33 -20.95 20.66
CA PRO A 30 9.03 -21.26 20.10
C PRO A 30 9.29 -21.39 18.61
N SER A 31 9.06 -22.60 18.06
CA SER A 31 9.21 -22.81 16.63
C SER A 31 8.34 -21.77 15.92
N LEU A 32 8.99 -20.79 15.30
CA LEU A 32 8.30 -19.76 14.57
C LEU A 32 7.44 -20.47 13.51
N GLN A 33 6.14 -20.43 13.71
CA GLN A 33 5.21 -20.96 12.74
C GLN A 33 5.09 -19.94 11.62
N GLY A 34 5.34 -20.37 10.41
CA GLY A 34 5.29 -19.51 9.24
C GLY A 34 4.99 -20.33 7.99
N GLY A 35 4.62 -19.63 6.92
CA GLY A 35 4.31 -20.24 5.65
C GLY A 35 4.12 -19.21 4.56
N TRP A 36 3.93 -19.69 3.35
CA TRP A 36 3.58 -18.85 2.21
C TRP A 36 2.07 -18.69 2.14
N VAL A 37 1.60 -17.44 2.12
CA VAL A 37 0.20 -17.09 1.94
C VAL A 37 0.08 -16.03 0.84
N GLY A 38 -1.09 -15.92 0.23
CA GLY A 38 -1.36 -14.89 -0.76
C GLY A 38 -1.68 -15.47 -2.14
N ALA A 39 -0.98 -15.03 -3.19
CA ALA A 39 -1.27 -15.43 -4.57
C ALA A 39 -0.91 -16.89 -4.85
N ALA A 40 -1.85 -17.64 -5.45
CA ALA A 40 -1.60 -18.99 -5.97
C ALA A 40 -0.91 -18.88 -7.35
N HIS A 41 0.40 -18.66 -7.36
CA HIS A 41 1.17 -18.47 -8.59
C HIS A 41 1.10 -19.67 -9.55
N GLU A 42 0.90 -20.89 -9.03
CA GLU A 42 0.71 -22.10 -9.83
C GLU A 42 -0.54 -21.99 -10.72
N ARG A 43 -1.61 -21.33 -10.25
CA ARG A 43 -2.81 -21.10 -11.08
C ARG A 43 -2.49 -20.16 -12.25
N GLY A 44 -1.74 -19.09 -12.00
CA GLY A 44 -1.29 -18.18 -13.04
C GLY A 44 -0.35 -18.88 -14.04
N HIS A 45 0.53 -19.76 -13.57
CA HIS A 45 1.45 -20.51 -14.43
C HIS A 45 0.74 -21.47 -15.39
N ARG A 46 -0.48 -21.94 -15.09
CA ARG A 46 -1.29 -22.74 -16.02
C ARG A 46 -1.57 -22.05 -17.36
N LEU A 47 -1.45 -20.73 -17.42
CA LEU A 47 -1.53 -19.99 -18.69
C LEU A 47 -0.39 -20.31 -19.66
N ARG A 48 0.70 -20.91 -19.18
CA ARG A 48 1.86 -21.36 -19.98
C ARG A 48 1.72 -22.80 -20.48
N GLU A 49 0.72 -23.51 -19.96
CA GLU A 49 0.47 -24.89 -20.30
C GLU A 49 -0.56 -25.00 -21.44
N PRO A 50 -0.54 -26.10 -22.21
CA PRO A 50 -1.62 -26.38 -23.17
C PRO A 50 -2.97 -26.41 -22.46
N VAL A 51 -3.98 -25.81 -23.09
CA VAL A 51 -5.35 -25.86 -22.58
C VAL A 51 -5.82 -27.32 -22.55
N PRO A 52 -6.17 -27.89 -21.38
CA PRO A 52 -6.71 -29.25 -21.32
C PRO A 52 -7.97 -29.35 -22.17
N ALA A 53 -8.13 -30.46 -22.88
CA ALA A 53 -9.39 -30.73 -23.57
C ALA A 53 -10.53 -30.76 -22.56
N ALA A 54 -11.51 -29.87 -22.70
CA ALA A 54 -12.66 -29.83 -21.81
C ALA A 54 -13.47 -31.11 -21.97
N VAL A 55 -13.70 -31.84 -20.87
CA VAL A 55 -14.51 -33.07 -20.88
C VAL A 55 -15.94 -32.78 -21.30
N ARG A 56 -16.47 -31.62 -20.97
CA ARG A 56 -17.75 -31.06 -21.47
C ARG A 56 -17.71 -29.53 -21.38
N PRO A 57 -17.69 -28.82 -22.49
CA PRO A 57 -17.75 -27.37 -22.47
C PRO A 57 -19.11 -26.90 -22.00
N VAL A 58 -19.13 -26.07 -20.98
CA VAL A 58 -20.33 -25.33 -20.55
C VAL A 58 -20.31 -23.98 -21.23
N GLN A 59 -21.29 -23.72 -22.08
CA GLN A 59 -21.48 -22.40 -22.68
C GLN A 59 -22.36 -21.55 -21.81
N ARG A 60 -21.90 -20.36 -21.53
CA ARG A 60 -22.69 -19.32 -20.84
C ARG A 60 -22.59 -18.03 -21.64
N ARG A 61 -23.65 -17.24 -21.63
CA ARG A 61 -23.68 -15.88 -22.16
C ARG A 61 -23.85 -14.91 -21.02
N ALA A 62 -23.23 -13.75 -21.14
CA ALA A 62 -23.42 -12.61 -20.25
C ALA A 62 -23.28 -11.33 -21.07
N ALA A 63 -23.94 -10.27 -20.64
CA ALA A 63 -23.80 -8.96 -21.28
C ALA A 63 -22.38 -8.40 -21.04
N VAL A 64 -21.82 -8.63 -19.86
CA VAL A 64 -20.47 -8.20 -19.50
C VAL A 64 -19.75 -9.30 -18.73
N VAL A 65 -18.50 -9.57 -19.11
CA VAL A 65 -17.60 -10.45 -18.35
C VAL A 65 -16.40 -9.62 -17.88
N ILE A 66 -16.18 -9.57 -16.59
CA ILE A 66 -15.05 -8.90 -15.96
C ILE A 66 -14.02 -9.94 -15.56
N VAL A 67 -12.78 -9.78 -16.00
CA VAL A 67 -11.66 -10.67 -15.68
C VAL A 67 -10.85 -10.06 -14.54
N GLY A 68 -10.84 -10.74 -13.40
CA GLY A 68 -10.22 -10.32 -12.15
C GLY A 68 -11.20 -9.57 -11.23
N ALA A 69 -11.32 -10.05 -9.99
CA ALA A 69 -12.11 -9.43 -8.92
C ALA A 69 -11.22 -8.72 -7.89
N GLY A 70 -10.16 -8.05 -8.34
CA GLY A 70 -9.47 -7.02 -7.58
C GLY A 70 -10.33 -5.76 -7.46
N ILE A 71 -9.82 -4.73 -6.81
CA ILE A 71 -10.57 -3.49 -6.56
C ILE A 71 -11.12 -2.88 -7.85
N ALA A 72 -10.36 -2.90 -8.95
CA ALA A 72 -10.79 -2.34 -10.23
C ALA A 72 -11.96 -3.13 -10.85
N GLY A 73 -11.89 -4.48 -10.84
CA GLY A 73 -12.97 -5.32 -11.37
C GLY A 73 -14.24 -5.23 -10.53
N LEU A 74 -14.12 -5.18 -9.20
CA LEU A 74 -15.24 -5.00 -8.29
C LEU A 74 -15.89 -3.61 -8.47
N ALA A 75 -15.08 -2.56 -8.61
CA ALA A 75 -15.58 -1.20 -8.87
C ALA A 75 -16.30 -1.12 -10.23
N ALA A 76 -15.77 -1.75 -11.28
CA ALA A 76 -16.40 -1.83 -12.58
C ALA A 76 -17.77 -2.55 -12.49
N ALA A 77 -17.83 -3.70 -11.79
CA ALA A 77 -19.07 -4.44 -11.60
C ALA A 77 -20.12 -3.61 -10.85
N ARG A 78 -19.71 -2.88 -9.80
CA ARG A 78 -20.59 -1.95 -9.09
C ARG A 78 -21.13 -0.88 -10.03
N GLU A 79 -20.29 -0.28 -10.87
CA GLU A 79 -20.73 0.78 -11.77
C GLU A 79 -21.69 0.27 -12.85
N PHE A 80 -21.44 -0.88 -13.45
CA PHE A 80 -22.38 -1.51 -14.37
C PHE A 80 -23.75 -1.74 -13.71
N THR A 81 -23.77 -2.25 -12.49
CA THR A 81 -25.02 -2.47 -11.74
C THR A 81 -25.74 -1.14 -11.45
N ARG A 82 -25.00 -0.07 -11.08
CA ARG A 82 -25.58 1.27 -10.88
C ARG A 82 -26.23 1.83 -12.16
N GLN A 83 -25.67 1.49 -13.31
CA GLN A 83 -26.21 1.87 -14.62
C GLN A 83 -27.31 0.93 -15.14
N GLY A 84 -27.76 -0.02 -14.33
CA GLY A 84 -28.85 -0.94 -14.69
C GLY A 84 -28.42 -2.12 -15.56
N VAL A 85 -27.11 -2.39 -15.67
CA VAL A 85 -26.60 -3.59 -16.35
C VAL A 85 -26.42 -4.70 -15.32
N ASP A 86 -27.42 -5.59 -15.24
CA ASP A 86 -27.44 -6.65 -14.21
C ASP A 86 -26.77 -7.95 -14.63
N ASP A 87 -26.67 -8.23 -15.93
CA ASP A 87 -26.03 -9.44 -16.44
C ASP A 87 -24.50 -9.25 -16.57
N VAL A 88 -23.87 -9.09 -15.41
CA VAL A 88 -22.41 -8.96 -15.24
C VAL A 88 -21.87 -10.18 -14.54
N GLN A 89 -20.81 -10.79 -15.07
CA GLN A 89 -20.12 -11.93 -14.45
C GLN A 89 -18.67 -11.56 -14.15
N LEU A 90 -18.17 -11.89 -12.96
CA LEU A 90 -16.77 -11.70 -12.57
C LEU A 90 -16.07 -13.06 -12.49
N LEU A 91 -14.93 -13.17 -13.14
CA LEU A 91 -14.08 -14.36 -13.12
C LEU A 91 -12.80 -14.03 -12.35
N GLU A 92 -12.58 -14.71 -11.21
CA GLU A 92 -11.43 -14.48 -10.36
C GLU A 92 -10.54 -15.73 -10.33
N LEU A 93 -9.23 -15.51 -10.51
CA LEU A 93 -8.21 -16.58 -10.49
C LEU A 93 -8.08 -17.22 -9.12
N GLU A 94 -8.09 -16.42 -8.08
CA GLU A 94 -7.89 -16.84 -6.70
C GLU A 94 -9.16 -17.42 -6.06
N ASP A 95 -9.03 -17.93 -4.84
CA ASP A 95 -10.17 -18.44 -4.07
C ASP A 95 -11.02 -17.31 -3.46
N GLN A 96 -10.45 -16.11 -3.39
CA GLN A 96 -11.06 -14.94 -2.79
C GLN A 96 -10.87 -13.72 -3.69
N PRO A 97 -11.86 -12.82 -3.79
CA PRO A 97 -11.69 -11.53 -4.44
C PRO A 97 -10.76 -10.62 -3.63
N GLY A 98 -10.35 -9.52 -4.23
CA GLY A 98 -9.62 -8.44 -3.56
C GLY A 98 -8.24 -8.15 -4.15
N GLY A 99 -7.65 -9.07 -4.94
CA GLY A 99 -6.33 -8.85 -5.55
C GLY A 99 -5.28 -8.50 -4.48
N ASN A 100 -4.62 -7.35 -4.61
CA ASN A 100 -3.64 -6.85 -3.63
C ASN A 100 -4.27 -6.36 -2.30
N SER A 101 -5.59 -6.22 -2.25
CA SER A 101 -6.35 -5.82 -1.05
C SER A 101 -6.96 -7.02 -0.31
N ARG A 102 -6.35 -8.20 -0.42
CA ARG A 102 -6.78 -9.39 0.34
C ARG A 102 -6.21 -9.39 1.75
N ALA A 103 -6.88 -10.12 2.62
CA ALA A 103 -6.43 -10.35 3.99
C ALA A 103 -6.16 -11.82 4.28
N HIS A 104 -5.49 -12.05 5.38
CA HIS A 104 -5.25 -13.35 5.98
C HIS A 104 -5.59 -13.32 7.47
N ARG A 105 -5.64 -14.49 8.09
CA ARG A 105 -5.74 -14.61 9.56
C ARG A 105 -4.56 -15.45 10.05
N MET A 106 -3.81 -14.89 10.99
CA MET A 106 -2.70 -15.56 11.67
C MET A 106 -3.05 -15.65 13.16
N ASP A 107 -3.13 -16.83 13.70
CA ASP A 107 -3.54 -17.10 15.09
C ASP A 107 -4.83 -16.36 15.51
N GLY A 108 -5.81 -16.32 14.60
CA GLY A 108 -7.07 -15.62 14.82
C GLY A 108 -7.05 -14.12 14.61
N MET A 109 -5.89 -13.49 14.46
CA MET A 109 -5.75 -12.08 14.16
C MET A 109 -5.85 -11.82 12.66
N ALA A 110 -6.65 -10.83 12.27
CA ALA A 110 -6.69 -10.39 10.89
C ALA A 110 -5.42 -9.61 10.56
N CYS A 111 -4.90 -9.82 9.35
CA CYS A 111 -3.76 -9.08 8.82
C CYS A 111 -3.90 -8.86 7.31
N PRO A 112 -3.46 -7.72 6.78
CA PRO A 112 -3.45 -7.48 5.35
C PRO A 112 -2.36 -8.30 4.66
N LEU A 113 -2.60 -8.71 3.40
CA LEU A 113 -1.59 -9.33 2.54
C LEU A 113 -0.86 -8.33 1.65
N GLY A 114 -1.39 -7.14 1.50
CA GLY A 114 -0.83 -6.07 0.68
C GLY A 114 -1.38 -4.72 1.13
N ALA A 115 -2.27 -4.11 0.34
CA ALA A 115 -2.82 -2.80 0.64
C ALA A 115 -3.53 -2.77 2.00
N HIS A 116 -3.12 -1.85 2.87
CA HIS A 116 -3.54 -1.87 4.28
C HIS A 116 -4.08 -0.54 4.81
N TYR A 117 -4.05 0.53 4.03
CA TYR A 117 -4.65 1.81 4.37
C TYR A 117 -5.18 2.52 3.11
N LEU A 118 -6.03 3.51 3.32
CA LEU A 118 -6.52 4.40 2.28
C LEU A 118 -6.37 5.84 2.77
N PRO A 119 -5.55 6.69 2.11
CA PRO A 119 -5.55 8.12 2.37
C PRO A 119 -6.94 8.70 2.13
N GLN A 120 -7.30 9.77 2.84
CA GLN A 120 -8.56 10.45 2.57
C GLN A 120 -8.58 10.96 1.12
N PRO A 121 -9.58 10.56 0.29
CA PRO A 121 -9.59 10.95 -1.10
C PRO A 121 -9.85 12.45 -1.26
N GLY A 122 -9.08 13.09 -2.15
CA GLY A 122 -9.32 14.46 -2.55
C GLY A 122 -10.61 14.63 -3.36
N GLU A 123 -11.02 15.87 -3.57
CA GLU A 123 -12.27 16.25 -4.26
C GLU A 123 -12.42 15.64 -5.66
N ALA A 124 -11.31 15.41 -6.36
CA ALA A 124 -11.32 14.86 -7.70
C ALA A 124 -11.75 13.38 -7.77
N ALA A 125 -11.73 12.67 -6.63
CA ALA A 125 -12.04 11.24 -6.54
C ALA A 125 -13.54 10.99 -6.28
N HIS A 126 -14.41 11.59 -7.08
CA HIS A 126 -15.86 11.60 -6.86
C HIS A 126 -16.46 10.21 -6.64
N GLU A 127 -16.12 9.23 -7.47
CA GLU A 127 -16.67 7.87 -7.39
C GLU A 127 -16.27 7.15 -6.11
N VAL A 128 -15.05 7.42 -5.62
CA VAL A 128 -14.56 6.87 -4.36
C VAL A 128 -15.28 7.54 -3.19
N LEU A 129 -15.40 8.87 -3.22
CA LEU A 129 -16.09 9.64 -2.19
C LEU A 129 -17.56 9.22 -2.07
N ASP A 130 -18.27 9.07 -3.19
CA ASP A 130 -19.65 8.59 -3.21
C ASP A 130 -19.77 7.21 -2.57
N TRP A 131 -18.85 6.31 -2.91
CA TRP A 131 -18.85 4.96 -2.35
C TRP A 131 -18.51 4.94 -0.87
N LEU A 132 -17.56 5.76 -0.41
CA LEU A 132 -17.25 5.87 1.02
C LEU A 132 -18.43 6.41 1.83
N HIS A 133 -19.26 7.26 1.22
CA HIS A 133 -20.56 7.67 1.80
C HIS A 133 -21.54 6.50 1.89
N GLU A 134 -21.69 5.72 0.81
CA GLU A 134 -22.57 4.54 0.81
C GLU A 134 -22.23 3.53 1.91
N VAL A 135 -20.94 3.30 2.15
CA VAL A 135 -20.50 2.34 3.16
C VAL A 135 -20.37 2.95 4.57
N GLY A 136 -20.75 4.21 4.73
CA GLY A 136 -20.82 4.89 6.01
C GLY A 136 -19.48 5.35 6.60
N LEU A 137 -18.40 5.38 5.79
CA LEU A 137 -17.09 5.90 6.21
C LEU A 137 -17.01 7.42 6.15
N LEU A 138 -17.84 8.05 5.32
CA LEU A 138 -17.98 9.50 5.22
C LEU A 138 -19.42 9.91 5.48
N ARG A 139 -19.62 11.07 6.08
CA ARG A 139 -20.91 11.71 6.26
C ARG A 139 -20.78 13.22 6.04
N HIS A 140 -21.88 13.90 5.81
CA HIS A 140 -21.91 15.37 5.77
C HIS A 140 -22.41 15.92 7.09
N GLU A 141 -21.63 16.79 7.71
CA GLU A 141 -22.00 17.53 8.90
C GLU A 141 -21.71 19.00 8.69
N ALA A 142 -22.72 19.85 8.88
CA ALA A 142 -22.60 21.30 8.69
C ALA A 142 -21.93 21.72 7.35
N GLY A 143 -22.23 20.99 6.25
CA GLY A 143 -21.69 21.25 4.92
C GLY A 143 -20.26 20.77 4.68
N ARG A 144 -19.65 20.07 5.63
CA ARG A 144 -18.30 19.48 5.51
C ARG A 144 -18.39 17.97 5.47
N ARG A 145 -17.46 17.35 4.74
CA ARG A 145 -17.26 15.90 4.85
C ARG A 145 -16.53 15.59 6.15
N VAL A 146 -17.06 14.62 6.87
CA VAL A 146 -16.51 14.12 8.11
C VAL A 146 -16.32 12.62 8.01
N ALA A 147 -15.13 12.15 8.27
CA ALA A 147 -14.81 10.74 8.30
C ALA A 147 -15.26 10.10 9.63
N ASP A 148 -15.54 8.80 9.61
CA ASP A 148 -15.81 8.05 10.83
C ASP A 148 -14.51 7.79 11.58
N GLU A 149 -14.32 8.45 12.71
CA GLU A 149 -13.14 8.39 13.57
C GLU A 149 -12.72 6.97 13.96
N ARG A 150 -13.66 6.03 14.02
CA ARG A 150 -13.39 4.63 14.38
C ARG A 150 -12.53 3.90 13.34
N HIS A 151 -12.41 4.46 12.16
CA HIS A 151 -11.67 3.92 11.04
C HIS A 151 -10.43 4.73 10.67
N LEU A 152 -10.07 5.72 11.50
CA LEU A 152 -8.93 6.59 11.24
C LEU A 152 -7.71 6.22 12.10
N CYS A 153 -6.55 6.25 11.47
CA CYS A 153 -5.25 6.26 12.13
C CYS A 153 -4.65 7.66 12.02
N HIS A 154 -4.49 8.32 13.16
CA HIS A 154 -3.97 9.67 13.25
C HIS A 154 -2.44 9.70 13.23
N SER A 155 -1.88 10.88 12.98
CA SER A 155 -0.45 11.17 13.12
C SER A 155 0.03 11.02 14.57
N PRO A 156 1.27 10.60 14.85
CA PRO A 156 2.26 10.18 13.87
C PRO A 156 2.03 8.73 13.39
N GLN A 157 1.96 8.55 12.07
CA GLN A 157 1.79 7.24 11.43
C GLN A 157 3.14 6.56 11.18
N GLU A 158 4.19 7.36 11.09
CA GLU A 158 5.55 6.97 10.70
C GLU A 158 6.57 7.62 11.63
N ARG A 159 7.70 6.98 11.80
CA ARG A 159 8.85 7.52 12.55
C ARG A 159 10.16 7.22 11.85
N LEU A 160 11.07 8.16 11.93
CA LEU A 160 12.44 8.03 11.49
C LEU A 160 13.38 7.90 12.69
N PHE A 161 14.20 6.85 12.74
CA PHE A 161 15.33 6.79 13.66
C PHE A 161 16.54 7.43 12.97
N PHE A 162 16.93 8.59 13.45
CA PHE A 162 17.99 9.39 12.85
C PHE A 162 18.88 9.97 13.95
N ASP A 163 20.20 9.88 13.77
CA ASP A 163 21.23 10.38 14.69
C ASP A 163 20.99 10.00 16.17
N GLY A 164 20.65 8.72 16.39
CA GLY A 164 20.45 8.16 17.73
C GLY A 164 19.11 8.49 18.40
N ALA A 165 18.19 9.17 17.74
CA ALA A 165 16.89 9.55 18.26
C ALA A 165 15.73 9.19 17.31
N TRP A 166 14.53 9.05 17.87
CA TRP A 166 13.29 8.89 17.12
C TRP A 166 12.66 10.25 16.84
N HIS A 167 12.29 10.45 15.57
CA HIS A 167 11.59 11.64 15.10
C HIS A 167 10.26 11.24 14.46
N ASP A 168 9.23 12.03 14.66
CA ASP A 168 7.93 11.81 14.03
C ASP A 168 8.00 12.18 12.54
N GLY A 169 7.39 11.35 11.69
CA GLY A 169 7.46 11.45 10.25
C GLY A 169 8.75 10.86 9.66
N LEU A 170 8.89 10.89 8.34
CA LEU A 170 10.03 10.34 7.61
C LEU A 170 11.01 11.41 7.09
N LEU A 171 10.61 12.67 7.11
CA LEU A 171 11.49 13.76 6.69
C LEU A 171 12.59 13.97 7.75
N PRO A 172 13.89 13.89 7.38
CA PRO A 172 14.97 14.11 8.33
C PRO A 172 14.85 15.47 9.03
N PRO A 173 15.12 15.53 10.35
CA PRO A 173 15.02 16.79 11.09
C PRO A 173 16.00 17.83 10.56
N ALA A 174 15.60 19.08 10.64
CA ALA A 174 16.45 20.20 10.21
C ALA A 174 16.30 21.37 11.17
N ASP A 175 17.42 21.97 11.60
CA ASP A 175 17.41 23.12 12.47
C ASP A 175 16.81 24.35 11.77
N PRO A 176 16.04 25.19 12.48
CA PRO A 176 15.62 26.47 11.96
C PRO A 176 16.81 27.32 11.46
N GLY A 177 16.75 27.80 10.22
CA GLY A 177 17.82 28.58 9.59
C GLY A 177 18.95 27.79 8.96
N SER A 178 18.94 26.46 9.04
CA SER A 178 19.91 25.59 8.34
C SER A 178 19.70 25.62 6.81
N ALA A 179 20.76 25.21 6.08
CA ALA A 179 20.67 25.03 4.63
C ALA A 179 19.62 23.97 4.24
N THR A 180 19.52 22.91 5.03
CA THR A 180 18.50 21.84 4.87
C THR A 180 17.10 22.40 5.01
N MET A 181 16.81 23.20 6.05
CA MET A 181 15.50 23.84 6.21
C MET A 181 15.18 24.80 5.05
N ALA A 182 16.17 25.53 4.55
CA ALA A 182 15.99 26.38 3.37
C ALA A 182 15.67 25.55 2.11
N ALA A 183 16.32 24.39 1.93
CA ALA A 183 16.04 23.47 0.84
C ALA A 183 14.60 22.91 0.92
N TYR A 184 14.14 22.51 2.11
CA TYR A 184 12.76 22.06 2.34
C TYR A 184 11.74 23.14 1.96
N LYS A 185 11.91 24.35 2.45
CA LYS A 185 11.01 25.47 2.12
C LYS A 185 11.03 25.80 0.64
N ARG A 186 12.20 25.73 0.00
CA ARG A 186 12.32 25.95 -1.43
C ARG A 186 11.60 24.88 -2.23
N PHE A 187 11.74 23.62 -1.85
CA PHE A 187 11.02 22.52 -2.50
C PHE A 187 9.51 22.65 -2.31
N ALA A 188 9.03 22.99 -1.11
CA ALA A 188 7.61 23.26 -0.83
C ALA A 188 7.03 24.32 -1.77
N GLN A 189 7.75 25.43 -1.98
CA GLN A 189 7.34 26.49 -2.92
C GLN A 189 7.24 25.99 -4.37
N LEU A 190 8.17 25.15 -4.80
CA LEU A 190 8.16 24.59 -6.16
C LEU A 190 7.01 23.60 -6.36
N VAL A 191 6.70 22.77 -5.34
CA VAL A 191 5.53 21.88 -5.35
C VAL A 191 4.24 22.69 -5.44
N ALA A 192 4.10 23.76 -4.64
CA ALA A 192 2.93 24.63 -4.67
C ALA A 192 2.75 25.39 -5.99
N ALA A 193 3.85 25.67 -6.71
CA ALA A 193 3.83 26.33 -8.02
C ALA A 193 3.72 25.34 -9.20
N ALA A 194 3.67 24.04 -8.94
CA ALA A 194 3.59 23.02 -10.00
C ALA A 194 2.25 23.09 -10.76
N PRO A 195 2.18 22.55 -11.99
CA PRO A 195 0.91 22.40 -12.68
C PRO A 195 -0.10 21.62 -11.85
N ALA A 196 -1.37 21.72 -12.18
CA ALA A 196 -2.42 21.00 -11.47
C ALA A 196 -2.23 19.47 -11.57
N PHE A 197 -2.19 18.83 -10.44
CA PHE A 197 -2.18 17.37 -10.30
C PHE A 197 -3.45 16.91 -9.59
N ALA A 198 -3.85 15.67 -9.81
CA ALA A 198 -5.00 15.07 -9.16
C ALA A 198 -4.84 13.56 -8.94
N ILE A 199 -5.59 13.02 -8.00
CA ILE A 199 -5.88 11.60 -7.86
C ILE A 199 -7.40 11.44 -7.98
N PRO A 200 -7.94 10.72 -8.99
CA PRO A 200 -7.22 9.98 -10.05
C PRO A 200 -6.51 10.92 -11.06
N THR A 201 -5.37 10.47 -11.56
CA THR A 201 -4.47 11.27 -12.40
C THR A 201 -5.13 11.89 -13.64
N HIS A 202 -6.05 11.16 -14.30
CA HIS A 202 -6.73 11.63 -15.51
C HIS A 202 -7.65 12.86 -15.27
N ARG A 203 -7.93 13.20 -14.03
CA ARG A 203 -8.79 14.35 -13.68
C ARG A 203 -8.08 15.69 -13.78
N ALA A 204 -6.75 15.71 -13.70
CA ALA A 204 -5.98 16.96 -13.84
C ALA A 204 -5.82 17.42 -15.30
N GLY A 205 -6.03 16.52 -16.26
CA GLY A 205 -5.70 16.77 -17.65
C GLY A 205 -4.18 16.72 -17.90
N TRP A 206 -3.78 16.86 -19.17
CA TRP A 206 -2.39 16.85 -19.58
C TRP A 206 -2.05 18.15 -20.34
N SER A 207 -0.98 18.83 -19.97
CA SER A 207 -0.54 20.08 -20.57
C SER A 207 0.92 20.01 -21.05
N ALA A 208 1.37 21.02 -21.80
CA ALA A 208 2.77 21.13 -22.20
C ALA A 208 3.73 21.17 -21.00
N ALA A 209 3.33 21.80 -19.89
CA ALA A 209 4.12 21.81 -18.67
C ALA A 209 4.27 20.41 -18.05
N HIS A 210 3.22 19.57 -18.09
CA HIS A 210 3.34 18.16 -17.67
C HIS A 210 4.30 17.39 -18.57
N ALA A 211 4.22 17.58 -19.89
CA ALA A 211 5.12 16.93 -20.85
C ALA A 211 6.60 17.34 -20.65
N GLU A 212 6.86 18.62 -20.32
CA GLU A 212 8.21 19.07 -20.00
C GLU A 212 8.76 18.40 -18.75
N LEU A 213 7.93 18.26 -17.70
CA LEU A 213 8.31 17.56 -16.47
C LEU A 213 8.56 16.07 -16.73
N ASP A 214 7.74 15.43 -17.55
CA ASP A 214 7.86 14.01 -17.86
C ASP A 214 9.07 13.70 -18.78
N GLY A 215 9.52 14.67 -19.55
CA GLY A 215 10.68 14.55 -20.43
C GLY A 215 12.05 14.56 -19.74
N GLN A 216 12.12 14.64 -18.41
CA GLN A 216 13.35 14.66 -17.63
C GLN A 216 13.23 13.84 -16.36
N THR A 217 14.37 13.37 -15.81
CA THR A 217 14.39 12.70 -14.51
C THR A 217 14.16 13.69 -13.37
N PHE A 218 13.65 13.20 -12.25
CA PHE A 218 13.45 14.03 -11.07
C PHE A 218 14.77 14.55 -10.52
N ALA A 219 15.86 13.76 -10.57
CA ALA A 219 17.20 14.20 -10.22
C ALA A 219 17.64 15.39 -11.08
N ALA A 220 17.49 15.33 -12.41
CA ALA A 220 17.86 16.42 -13.30
C ALA A 220 17.03 17.68 -13.06
N TRP A 221 15.76 17.54 -12.72
CA TRP A 221 14.89 18.65 -12.35
C TRP A 221 15.34 19.30 -11.04
N LEU A 222 15.66 18.49 -10.00
CA LEU A 222 16.20 19.00 -8.73
C LEU A 222 17.52 19.76 -8.93
N ASP A 223 18.41 19.25 -9.78
CA ASP A 223 19.69 19.90 -10.13
C ASP A 223 19.47 21.28 -10.75
N ARG A 224 18.55 21.37 -11.70
CA ARG A 224 18.19 22.66 -12.34
C ARG A 224 17.63 23.70 -11.36
N HIS A 225 16.99 23.26 -10.28
CA HIS A 225 16.44 24.14 -9.25
C HIS A 225 17.40 24.38 -8.07
N GLY A 226 18.65 23.88 -8.17
CA GLY A 226 19.68 24.03 -7.14
C GLY A 226 19.39 23.27 -5.84
N LEU A 227 18.56 22.24 -5.89
CA LEU A 227 18.17 21.41 -4.74
C LEU A 227 19.17 20.24 -4.56
N GLN A 228 20.31 20.55 -3.93
CA GLN A 228 21.42 19.61 -3.73
C GLN A 228 21.50 19.06 -2.29
N ASP A 229 20.62 19.49 -1.38
CA ASP A 229 20.66 19.08 0.01
C ASP A 229 20.51 17.57 0.15
N PRO A 230 21.43 16.88 0.85
CA PRO A 230 21.41 15.40 0.93
C PRO A 230 20.20 14.84 1.67
N ALA A 231 19.71 15.53 2.71
CA ALA A 231 18.58 15.06 3.50
C ALA A 231 17.28 15.17 2.69
N LEU A 232 17.09 16.28 1.96
CA LEU A 232 15.97 16.42 1.03
C LEU A 232 16.01 15.34 -0.04
N ARG A 233 17.15 15.15 -0.70
CA ARG A 233 17.27 14.15 -1.78
C ARG A 233 17.06 12.73 -1.30
N TRP A 234 17.55 12.39 -0.11
CA TRP A 234 17.30 11.10 0.49
C TRP A 234 15.80 10.84 0.68
N TYR A 235 15.08 11.82 1.22
CA TYR A 235 13.63 11.71 1.42
C TYR A 235 12.87 11.60 0.11
N LEU A 236 13.21 12.43 -0.90
CA LEU A 236 12.56 12.37 -2.20
C LEU A 236 12.88 11.07 -2.96
N ASP A 237 14.08 10.52 -2.81
CA ASP A 237 14.43 9.20 -3.36
C ASP A 237 13.65 8.08 -2.69
N TYR A 238 13.48 8.17 -1.36
CA TYR A 238 12.63 7.25 -0.62
C TYR A 238 11.19 7.27 -1.15
N CYS A 239 10.58 8.45 -1.28
CA CYS A 239 9.22 8.58 -1.80
C CYS A 239 9.07 8.00 -3.23
N CYS A 240 10.07 8.21 -4.09
CA CYS A 240 10.07 7.64 -5.43
C CYS A 240 10.17 6.10 -5.42
N ARG A 241 11.01 5.54 -4.56
CA ARG A 241 11.15 4.07 -4.42
C ARG A 241 9.89 3.43 -3.87
N ASP A 242 9.25 4.09 -2.92
CA ASP A 242 8.02 3.61 -2.29
C ASP A 242 6.87 3.55 -3.30
N ASP A 243 6.58 4.63 -4.01
CA ASP A 243 5.45 4.71 -4.94
C ASP A 243 5.75 4.05 -6.32
N TYR A 244 6.98 4.14 -6.82
CA TYR A 244 7.31 3.79 -8.21
C TYR A 244 8.33 2.65 -8.34
N GLY A 245 8.92 2.17 -7.25
CA GLY A 245 9.94 1.12 -7.27
C GLY A 245 11.26 1.55 -7.92
N ALA A 246 11.49 2.86 -8.11
CA ALA A 246 12.68 3.41 -8.76
C ALA A 246 13.10 4.72 -8.10
N GLY A 247 14.40 5.04 -8.14
CA GLY A 247 14.93 6.25 -7.52
C GLY A 247 14.87 7.49 -8.43
N LEU A 248 15.38 8.61 -7.92
CA LEU A 248 15.37 9.93 -8.55
C LEU A 248 15.94 9.96 -9.97
N ASP A 249 16.93 9.11 -10.26
CA ASP A 249 17.62 9.07 -11.57
C ASP A 249 16.80 8.38 -12.66
N SER A 250 15.74 7.69 -12.28
CA SER A 250 14.89 6.92 -13.20
C SER A 250 13.45 7.43 -13.25
N VAL A 251 12.94 7.96 -12.15
CA VAL A 251 11.58 8.51 -12.05
C VAL A 251 11.54 9.87 -12.76
N SER A 252 10.49 10.13 -13.56
CA SER A 252 10.32 11.44 -14.18
C SER A 252 10.01 12.54 -13.16
N ALA A 253 10.35 13.77 -13.48
CA ALA A 253 10.01 14.92 -12.62
C ALA A 253 8.50 15.08 -12.47
N TRP A 254 7.73 14.70 -13.49
CA TRP A 254 6.28 14.68 -13.41
C TRP A 254 5.80 13.74 -12.28
N ALA A 255 6.30 12.50 -12.24
CA ALA A 255 5.92 11.53 -11.22
C ALA A 255 6.40 11.94 -9.82
N GLY A 256 7.64 12.44 -9.70
CA GLY A 256 8.20 12.94 -8.44
C GLY A 256 7.41 14.10 -7.85
N LEU A 257 6.97 15.06 -8.68
CA LEU A 257 6.11 16.16 -8.24
C LEU A 257 4.66 15.71 -7.98
N HIS A 258 4.13 14.80 -8.81
CA HIS A 258 2.80 14.23 -8.61
C HIS A 258 2.64 13.63 -7.22
N TYR A 259 3.68 12.95 -6.70
CA TYR A 259 3.65 12.37 -5.36
C TYR A 259 3.17 13.38 -4.29
N PHE A 260 3.63 14.61 -4.37
CA PHE A 260 3.31 15.66 -3.40
C PHE A 260 2.11 16.51 -3.85
N ALA A 261 2.16 17.04 -5.06
CA ALA A 261 1.20 18.03 -5.53
C ALA A 261 -0.23 17.49 -5.78
N SER A 262 -0.37 16.19 -6.01
CA SER A 262 -1.69 15.53 -6.13
C SER A 262 -2.32 15.16 -4.79
N ARG A 263 -1.57 15.27 -3.70
CA ARG A 263 -2.00 14.98 -2.32
C ARG A 263 -2.14 16.30 -1.56
N HIS A 264 -1.42 16.48 -0.45
CA HIS A 264 -1.52 17.67 0.40
C HIS A 264 -0.31 18.60 0.28
N GLY A 265 0.49 18.47 -0.77
CA GLY A 265 1.72 19.24 -0.96
C GLY A 265 2.93 18.63 -0.22
N PHE A 266 3.99 19.44 -0.14
CA PHE A 266 5.17 19.16 0.68
C PHE A 266 5.27 20.25 1.76
N HIS A 267 5.37 19.84 3.01
CA HIS A 267 5.44 20.75 4.14
C HIS A 267 6.78 20.61 4.85
N ALA A 268 7.45 21.73 5.06
CA ALA A 268 8.68 21.77 5.86
C ALA A 268 8.34 21.59 7.35
N PRO A 269 9.24 21.04 8.18
CA PRO A 269 9.02 20.93 9.61
C PRO A 269 8.68 22.30 10.23
N GLY A 270 7.63 22.33 11.04
CA GLY A 270 7.16 23.56 11.70
C GLY A 270 6.17 24.41 10.90
N ASP A 271 5.81 24.01 9.69
CA ASP A 271 4.68 24.62 8.97
C ASP A 271 3.36 24.25 9.65
N ALA A 272 2.39 25.18 9.66
CA ALA A 272 1.08 24.97 10.32
C ALA A 272 0.26 23.80 9.75
N GLU A 273 0.56 23.39 8.51
CA GLU A 273 -0.08 22.29 7.80
C GLU A 273 0.80 21.03 7.76
N SER A 274 1.81 20.94 8.63
CA SER A 274 2.73 19.80 8.68
C SER A 274 2.11 18.51 9.25
N GLU A 275 0.98 18.62 9.92
CA GLU A 275 0.23 17.45 10.38
C GLU A 275 -0.43 16.76 9.19
N ARG A 276 -0.04 15.51 8.95
CA ARG A 276 -0.68 14.68 7.92
C ARG A 276 -2.11 14.37 8.31
N GLU A 277 -3.00 14.43 7.34
CA GLU A 277 -4.35 13.94 7.53
C GLU A 277 -4.35 12.46 7.93
N PRO A 278 -5.28 12.07 8.83
CA PRO A 278 -5.42 10.68 9.22
C PRO A 278 -5.82 9.82 8.01
N VAL A 279 -5.38 8.57 8.01
CA VAL A 279 -5.70 7.60 6.95
C VAL A 279 -6.73 6.60 7.45
N PHE A 280 -7.61 6.14 6.57
CA PHE A 280 -8.46 4.99 6.86
C PHE A 280 -7.63 3.73 6.96
N THR A 281 -7.89 2.92 7.99
CA THR A 281 -7.23 1.63 8.19
C THR A 281 -8.11 0.64 8.95
N TRP A 282 -7.84 -0.65 8.76
CA TRP A 282 -8.57 -1.76 9.37
C TRP A 282 -7.58 -2.88 9.73
N PRO A 283 -7.89 -3.74 10.71
CA PRO A 283 -7.04 -4.88 11.05
C PRO A 283 -6.76 -5.79 9.84
N GLU A 284 -7.75 -6.01 8.97
CA GLU A 284 -7.64 -6.76 7.72
C GLU A 284 -7.12 -5.92 6.55
N GLY A 285 -6.73 -4.67 6.79
CA GLY A 285 -6.34 -3.74 5.75
C GLY A 285 -7.47 -3.45 4.75
N ASN A 286 -7.13 -3.14 3.52
CA ASN A 286 -8.12 -2.78 2.48
C ASN A 286 -9.04 -3.94 2.07
N ALA A 287 -8.87 -5.15 2.63
CA ALA A 287 -9.84 -6.22 2.48
C ALA A 287 -11.22 -5.83 3.04
N TRP A 288 -11.27 -4.99 4.06
CA TRP A 288 -12.50 -4.41 4.57
C TRP A 288 -13.32 -3.69 3.48
N LEU A 289 -12.64 -2.96 2.62
CA LEU A 289 -13.24 -2.27 1.47
C LEU A 289 -13.67 -3.24 0.38
N THR A 290 -12.77 -4.14 -0.03
CA THR A 290 -13.04 -5.09 -1.12
C THR A 290 -14.17 -6.06 -0.78
N GLU A 291 -14.32 -6.46 0.48
CA GLU A 291 -15.43 -7.31 0.91
C GLU A 291 -16.80 -6.63 0.72
N ARG A 292 -16.86 -5.33 1.01
CA ARG A 292 -18.09 -4.53 0.81
C ARG A 292 -18.45 -4.35 -0.66
N LEU A 293 -17.46 -4.23 -1.54
CA LEU A 293 -17.68 -4.23 -2.98
C LEU A 293 -18.08 -5.62 -3.50
N ALA A 294 -17.48 -6.69 -2.97
CA ALA A 294 -17.73 -8.06 -3.42
C ALA A 294 -19.07 -8.62 -2.93
N THR A 295 -19.53 -8.23 -1.73
CA THR A 295 -20.75 -8.78 -1.12
C THR A 295 -21.98 -8.68 -2.02
N PRO A 296 -22.31 -7.55 -2.67
CA PRO A 296 -23.44 -7.47 -3.58
C PRO A 296 -23.26 -8.31 -4.86
N MET A 297 -22.02 -8.70 -5.17
CA MET A 297 -21.65 -9.43 -6.39
C MET A 297 -21.51 -10.95 -6.19
N ARG A 298 -21.77 -11.48 -4.99
CA ARG A 298 -21.48 -12.89 -4.64
C ARG A 298 -22.05 -13.92 -5.61
N GLU A 299 -23.25 -13.72 -6.10
CA GLU A 299 -23.91 -14.63 -7.05
C GLU A 299 -23.31 -14.57 -8.46
N ARG A 300 -22.64 -13.47 -8.78
CA ARG A 300 -22.04 -13.17 -10.09
C ARG A 300 -20.52 -13.33 -10.07
N LEU A 301 -19.94 -13.64 -8.90
CA LEU A 301 -18.51 -13.80 -8.69
C LEU A 301 -18.13 -15.28 -8.70
N HIS A 302 -17.25 -15.65 -9.62
CA HIS A 302 -16.77 -17.01 -9.82
C HIS A 302 -15.28 -17.07 -9.52
N THR A 303 -14.91 -17.61 -8.37
CA THR A 303 -13.51 -17.78 -7.95
C THR A 303 -12.90 -19.07 -8.52
N GLY A 304 -11.56 -19.18 -8.49
CA GLY A 304 -10.81 -20.30 -9.03
C GLY A 304 -10.95 -20.46 -10.55
N ARG A 305 -11.19 -19.36 -11.27
CA ARG A 305 -11.40 -19.34 -12.72
C ARG A 305 -10.21 -18.73 -13.45
N VAL A 306 -9.50 -19.56 -14.22
CA VAL A 306 -8.40 -19.11 -15.07
C VAL A 306 -8.94 -18.73 -16.43
N VAL A 307 -8.89 -17.43 -16.78
CA VAL A 307 -9.23 -16.98 -18.12
C VAL A 307 -8.03 -17.21 -19.02
N GLN A 308 -8.11 -18.21 -19.89
CA GLN A 308 -7.00 -18.63 -20.74
C GLN A 308 -6.96 -17.89 -22.08
N ARG A 309 -8.11 -17.40 -22.54
CA ARG A 309 -8.20 -16.76 -23.85
C ARG A 309 -9.40 -15.82 -23.94
N VAL A 310 -9.18 -14.67 -24.53
CA VAL A 310 -10.21 -13.74 -24.98
C VAL A 310 -10.10 -13.63 -26.51
N ARG A 311 -11.20 -13.74 -27.21
CA ARG A 311 -11.26 -13.62 -28.68
C ARG A 311 -12.39 -12.71 -29.07
N GLU A 312 -12.07 -11.71 -29.85
CA GLU A 312 -13.06 -10.86 -30.48
C GLU A 312 -13.86 -11.66 -31.52
N GLN A 313 -15.15 -11.47 -31.53
CA GLN A 313 -16.09 -12.06 -32.50
C GLN A 313 -16.95 -10.93 -33.10
N ARG A 314 -17.77 -11.28 -34.10
CA ARG A 314 -18.62 -10.30 -34.80
C ARG A 314 -19.61 -9.59 -33.85
N ASP A 315 -20.09 -10.28 -32.85
CA ASP A 315 -21.17 -9.82 -31.94
C ASP A 315 -20.72 -9.85 -30.47
N GLY A 316 -19.41 -9.73 -30.18
CA GLY A 316 -18.88 -9.72 -28.82
C GLY A 316 -17.49 -10.33 -28.68
N VAL A 317 -17.22 -10.93 -27.52
CA VAL A 317 -15.99 -11.65 -27.22
C VAL A 317 -16.26 -13.08 -26.77
#